data_ac705ac6f268753cf99369a62d135638
#
_entry.id   ac705ac6f268753cf99369a62d135638
#
_cell.length_a   1.000
_cell.length_b   1.000
_cell.length_c   1.000
_cell.angle_alpha   90.00
_cell.angle_beta   90.00
_cell.angle_gamma   90.00
#
_symmetry.space_group_name_H-M   'P 1'
#
loop_
_entity.id
_entity.type
_entity.pdbx_description
1 polymer ?
#
loop_
_entity_poly.entity_id
_entity_poly.type
_entity_poly.pdbx_seq_one_letter_code
_entity_poly.pdbx_strand_id
1 'polypeptide(L)'
;MFFSNKGNNKECELLKEQIQKLELELSKNKSQYENELSELTDNSTKEIENLKIHNEQLSRIAKFSTSEGIIALDSSNNIVFVNDKANENIENKQDVLNVIAKKGDRVIIADCEAKLAYKDYDDLTVVSLIKTSIHDNAEDGLLHKHNSNINISLKNTQDVYQNLLDDLESMSTESKETASGSKEGLTLTQNIVQDTENLNNQIVTENEIVTNLVKKSDDIAQAIVVIDQIAFQTNILSLNAAVEAATAGEAGKGFAVVAQEVRNLASRSAEAAKEIKNVVISIQEETARMKKSSDIVAGVVTETKQRVSILIKLMESFQKNSGRSVFEVESISNKIFVNLAKLDHVIYKNNLYQLLFGDSNSFTASKHTECRLGKWYDSGLGKAEFSATKSYSSLNKPHAVVHQEANLLAKECSGNSVVCSKQVIEEKVKLIEDASEKVFTVLDTMLKEKNEMIMKVATKNLFN
;
A
#
# COMPACT_ATOMS: atom_id res chain seq x y z
N MET A 1 -39.58 -13.03 45.01
CA MET A 1 -39.32 -13.53 43.65
C MET A 1 -37.90 -13.09 43.27
N PHE A 2 -36.95 -13.99 43.44
CA PHE A 2 -35.56 -13.79 43.03
C PHE A 2 -35.45 -14.17 41.55
N PHE A 3 -35.12 -13.25 40.66
CA PHE A 3 -34.66 -13.57 39.32
C PHE A 3 -33.16 -13.34 39.23
N SER A 4 -32.51 -14.39 38.92
CA SER A 4 -31.10 -14.66 38.79
C SER A 4 -30.43 -13.78 37.76
N ASN A 5 -29.50 -12.97 38.23
CA ASN A 5 -28.62 -12.12 37.41
C ASN A 5 -27.32 -12.90 37.01
N LYS A 6 -27.50 -14.09 36.43
CA LYS A 6 -26.35 -14.94 36.00
C LYS A 6 -26.01 -14.87 34.53
N GLY A 7 -26.85 -14.26 33.67
CA GLY A 7 -26.61 -14.08 32.24
C GLY A 7 -25.65 -12.91 31.91
N ASN A 8 -25.84 -11.78 32.59
CA ASN A 8 -25.08 -10.56 32.32
C ASN A 8 -23.59 -10.62 32.71
N ASN A 9 -23.22 -11.50 33.65
CA ASN A 9 -21.81 -11.59 34.08
C ASN A 9 -20.92 -12.33 33.07
N LYS A 10 -21.44 -13.33 32.35
CA LYS A 10 -20.70 -14.08 31.37
C LYS A 10 -20.46 -13.27 30.08
N GLU A 11 -21.43 -12.51 29.66
CA GLU A 11 -21.37 -11.63 28.49
C GLU A 11 -20.44 -10.44 28.77
N CYS A 12 -20.43 -9.93 29.99
CA CYS A 12 -19.53 -8.87 30.44
C CYS A 12 -18.05 -9.35 30.57
N GLU A 13 -17.83 -10.61 30.96
CA GLU A 13 -16.49 -11.22 30.97
C GLU A 13 -16.00 -11.49 29.55
N LEU A 14 -16.84 -11.95 28.64
CA LEU A 14 -16.50 -12.18 27.24
C LEU A 14 -16.14 -10.86 26.53
N LEU A 15 -16.88 -9.80 26.80
CA LEU A 15 -16.60 -8.46 26.30
C LEU A 15 -15.29 -7.89 26.88
N LYS A 16 -14.99 -8.14 28.14
CA LYS A 16 -13.72 -7.76 28.76
C LYS A 16 -12.53 -8.50 28.14
N GLU A 17 -12.66 -9.80 27.89
CA GLU A 17 -11.63 -10.57 27.16
C GLU A 17 -11.43 -10.07 25.71
N GLN A 18 -12.52 -9.71 25.02
CA GLN A 18 -12.43 -9.14 23.68
C GLN A 18 -11.77 -7.75 23.69
N ILE A 19 -12.11 -6.90 24.65
CA ILE A 19 -11.48 -5.59 24.83
C ILE A 19 -9.98 -5.77 25.11
N GLN A 20 -9.63 -6.68 26.04
CA GLN A 20 -8.23 -6.93 26.39
C GLN A 20 -7.41 -7.49 25.21
N LYS A 21 -8.05 -8.29 24.32
CA LYS A 21 -7.46 -8.79 23.10
C LYS A 21 -7.26 -7.68 22.07
N LEU A 22 -8.24 -6.80 21.92
CA LEU A 22 -8.16 -5.63 21.02
C LEU A 22 -7.14 -4.59 21.54
N GLU A 23 -7.05 -4.39 22.83
CA GLU A 23 -6.03 -3.53 23.46
C GLU A 23 -4.61 -4.08 23.23
N LEU A 24 -4.46 -5.42 23.30
CA LEU A 24 -3.18 -6.08 23.00
C LEU A 24 -2.80 -5.98 21.51
N GLU A 25 -3.77 -6.13 20.60
CA GLU A 25 -3.57 -5.92 19.16
C GLU A 25 -3.26 -4.46 18.83
N LEU A 26 -3.98 -3.54 19.47
CA LEU A 26 -3.73 -2.10 19.33
C LEU A 26 -2.33 -1.71 19.83
N SER A 27 -1.93 -2.29 20.98
CA SER A 27 -0.57 -2.10 21.53
C SER A 27 0.51 -2.65 20.62
N LYS A 28 0.29 -3.84 20.02
CA LYS A 28 1.22 -4.43 19.04
C LYS A 28 1.32 -3.58 17.77
N ASN A 29 0.18 -3.16 17.21
CA ASN A 29 0.15 -2.31 16.04
C ASN A 29 0.80 -0.95 16.32
N LYS A 30 0.53 -0.35 17.49
CA LYS A 30 1.16 0.88 17.94
C LYS A 30 2.68 0.74 18.02
N SER A 31 3.17 -0.34 18.65
CA SER A 31 4.62 -0.63 18.73
C SER A 31 5.25 -0.87 17.36
N GLN A 32 4.51 -1.51 16.43
CA GLN A 32 4.98 -1.72 15.07
C GLN A 32 5.09 -0.39 14.31
N TYR A 33 4.08 0.48 14.39
CA TYR A 33 4.13 1.82 13.78
C TYR A 33 5.17 2.73 14.42
N GLU A 34 5.37 2.64 15.75
CA GLU A 34 6.43 3.37 16.44
C GLU A 34 7.82 2.92 15.97
N ASN A 35 8.01 1.61 15.73
CA ASN A 35 9.25 1.07 15.18
C ASN A 35 9.46 1.50 13.71
N GLU A 36 8.43 1.40 12.85
CA GLU A 36 8.49 1.86 11.47
C GLU A 36 8.75 3.38 11.38
N LEU A 37 8.14 4.17 12.25
CA LEU A 37 8.37 5.61 12.34
C LEU A 37 9.79 5.92 12.84
N SER A 38 10.28 5.15 13.81
CA SER A 38 11.67 5.26 14.31
C SER A 38 12.67 4.92 13.21
N GLU A 39 12.42 3.86 12.45
CA GLU A 39 13.28 3.42 11.34
C GLU A 39 13.31 4.45 10.20
N LEU A 40 12.16 5.04 9.86
CA LEU A 40 12.04 6.14 8.89
C LEU A 40 12.75 7.41 9.40
N THR A 41 12.64 7.70 10.70
CA THR A 41 13.29 8.86 11.32
C THR A 41 14.81 8.67 11.35
N ASP A 42 15.29 7.46 11.68
CA ASP A 42 16.71 7.13 11.69
C ASP A 42 17.32 7.17 10.28
N ASN A 43 16.59 6.69 9.27
CA ASN A 43 17.02 6.76 7.88
C ASN A 43 17.10 8.20 7.38
N SER A 44 16.09 9.02 7.69
CA SER A 44 16.10 10.46 7.37
C SER A 44 17.22 11.21 8.09
N THR A 45 17.49 10.84 9.35
CA THR A 45 18.57 11.44 10.14
C THR A 45 19.94 11.07 9.56
N LYS A 46 20.13 9.83 9.11
CA LYS A 46 21.36 9.40 8.42
C LYS A 46 21.56 10.11 7.08
N GLU A 47 20.48 10.30 6.33
CA GLU A 47 20.54 11.03 5.05
C GLU A 47 20.88 12.51 5.26
N ILE A 48 20.30 13.14 6.28
CA ILE A 48 20.64 14.52 6.70
C ILE A 48 22.10 14.62 7.13
N GLU A 49 22.61 13.64 7.88
CA GLU A 49 24.01 13.60 8.32
C GLU A 49 24.96 13.43 7.13
N ASN A 50 24.64 12.54 6.18
CA ASN A 50 25.42 12.39 4.95
C ASN A 50 25.42 13.66 4.11
N LEU A 51 24.29 14.35 4.00
CA LEU A 51 24.20 15.65 3.32
C LEU A 51 25.02 16.73 4.02
N LYS A 52 25.06 16.74 5.35
CA LYS A 52 25.93 17.65 6.13
C LYS A 52 27.41 17.37 5.88
N ILE A 53 27.82 16.10 5.93
CA ILE A 53 29.20 15.68 5.63
C ILE A 53 29.59 16.11 4.21
N HIS A 54 28.71 15.89 3.22
CA HIS A 54 28.93 16.30 1.84
C HIS A 54 29.03 17.83 1.71
N ASN A 55 28.17 18.57 2.39
CA ASN A 55 28.25 20.03 2.43
C ASN A 55 29.54 20.54 3.09
N GLU A 56 30.01 19.86 4.15
CA GLU A 56 31.32 20.20 4.76
C GLU A 56 32.48 19.88 3.81
N GLN A 57 32.43 18.78 3.08
CA GLN A 57 33.44 18.44 2.05
C GLN A 57 33.46 19.46 0.93
N LEU A 58 32.28 19.84 0.39
CA LEU A 58 32.15 20.88 -0.61
C LEU A 58 32.67 22.26 -0.10
N SER A 59 32.38 22.58 1.17
CA SER A 59 32.89 23.80 1.82
C SER A 59 34.43 23.80 1.91
N ARG A 60 35.02 22.64 2.24
CA ARG A 60 36.50 22.50 2.27
C ARG A 60 37.11 22.63 0.86
N ILE A 61 36.47 22.03 -0.16
CA ILE A 61 36.89 22.14 -1.56
C ILE A 61 36.78 23.60 -2.03
N ALA A 62 35.68 24.28 -1.71
CA ALA A 62 35.51 25.70 -2.05
C ALA A 62 36.55 26.61 -1.39
N LYS A 63 36.88 26.35 -0.12
CA LYS A 63 37.96 27.06 0.57
C LYS A 63 39.31 26.77 -0.06
N PHE A 64 39.54 25.56 -0.53
CA PHE A 64 40.79 25.19 -1.23
C PHE A 64 40.87 25.83 -2.62
N SER A 65 39.74 25.90 -3.36
CA SER A 65 39.67 26.56 -4.68
C SER A 65 39.81 28.08 -4.62
N THR A 66 39.61 28.69 -3.45
CA THR A 66 39.82 30.13 -3.19
C THR A 66 41.18 30.45 -2.61
N SER A 67 42.10 29.48 -2.56
CA SER A 67 43.46 29.75 -2.10
C SER A 67 44.14 30.83 -2.95
N GLU A 68 44.73 31.79 -2.27
CA GLU A 68 45.29 32.98 -2.85
C GLU A 68 46.55 32.66 -3.69
N GLY A 69 46.60 33.17 -4.91
CA GLY A 69 47.86 33.32 -5.62
C GLY A 69 48.64 34.47 -5.00
N ILE A 70 49.88 34.26 -4.63
CA ILE A 70 50.72 35.29 -4.03
C ILE A 70 51.88 35.60 -4.99
N ILE A 71 52.01 36.89 -5.32
CA ILE A 71 53.15 37.43 -6.08
C ILE A 71 53.81 38.45 -5.19
N ALA A 72 55.12 38.35 -5.01
CA ALA A 72 55.90 39.38 -4.37
C ALA A 72 56.81 40.08 -5.42
N LEU A 73 56.80 41.40 -5.39
CA LEU A 73 57.54 42.27 -6.27
C LEU A 73 58.55 43.07 -5.47
N ASP A 74 59.73 43.23 -6.03
CA ASP A 74 60.71 44.18 -5.47
C ASP A 74 60.32 45.64 -5.76
N SER A 75 61.06 46.60 -5.23
CA SER A 75 60.86 48.01 -5.45
C SER A 75 61.00 48.45 -6.93
N SER A 76 61.51 47.57 -7.81
CA SER A 76 61.65 47.76 -9.25
C SER A 76 60.51 47.10 -10.00
N ASN A 77 59.51 46.57 -9.34
CA ASN A 77 58.41 45.79 -9.90
C ASN A 77 58.82 44.44 -10.57
N ASN A 78 59.96 43.88 -10.21
CA ASN A 78 60.33 42.55 -10.66
C ASN A 78 59.75 41.49 -9.74
N ILE A 79 59.34 40.37 -10.29
CA ILE A 79 58.79 39.26 -9.53
C ILE A 79 59.94 38.57 -8.78
N VAL A 80 59.90 38.60 -7.44
CA VAL A 80 60.84 37.91 -6.58
C VAL A 80 60.28 36.61 -6.01
N PHE A 81 58.96 36.49 -5.97
CA PHE A 81 58.30 35.28 -5.54
C PHE A 81 56.94 35.10 -6.21
N VAL A 82 56.62 33.86 -6.58
CA VAL A 82 55.30 33.44 -7.06
C VAL A 82 55.01 32.09 -6.42
N ASN A 83 53.89 31.97 -5.74
CA ASN A 83 53.48 30.65 -5.20
C ASN A 83 52.93 29.74 -6.31
N ASP A 84 52.78 28.44 -6.01
CA ASP A 84 52.35 27.46 -7.01
C ASP A 84 50.96 27.81 -7.58
N LYS A 85 50.06 28.33 -6.77
CA LYS A 85 48.72 28.75 -7.19
C LYS A 85 48.75 29.95 -8.15
N ALA A 86 49.57 30.94 -7.90
CA ALA A 86 49.76 32.05 -8.85
C ALA A 86 50.41 31.54 -10.15
N ASN A 87 51.39 30.63 -10.04
CA ASN A 87 52.10 30.10 -11.20
C ASN A 87 51.23 29.19 -12.06
N GLU A 88 50.34 28.41 -11.45
CA GLU A 88 49.39 27.54 -12.16
C GLU A 88 48.31 28.32 -12.91
N ASN A 89 47.86 29.46 -12.36
CA ASN A 89 46.70 30.17 -12.85
C ASN A 89 47.04 31.41 -13.75
N ILE A 90 48.29 31.84 -13.80
CA ILE A 90 48.70 33.01 -14.59
C ILE A 90 49.29 32.53 -15.91
N GLU A 91 48.50 32.57 -16.99
CA GLU A 91 48.98 32.27 -18.34
C GLU A 91 49.85 33.38 -18.87
N ASN A 92 49.43 34.62 -18.69
CA ASN A 92 50.22 35.81 -19.13
C ASN A 92 50.62 36.67 -17.91
N LYS A 93 51.86 36.45 -17.46
CA LYS A 93 52.44 37.19 -16.32
C LYS A 93 52.53 38.70 -16.59
N GLN A 94 52.69 39.11 -17.86
CA GLN A 94 52.86 40.54 -18.21
C GLN A 94 51.58 41.32 -18.03
N ASP A 95 50.42 40.73 -18.33
CA ASP A 95 49.14 41.40 -18.13
C ASP A 95 48.84 41.63 -16.64
N VAL A 96 49.15 40.64 -15.81
CA VAL A 96 49.02 40.78 -14.35
C VAL A 96 49.94 41.86 -13.79
N LEU A 97 51.22 41.88 -14.27
CA LEU A 97 52.18 42.90 -13.85
C LEU A 97 51.77 44.31 -14.32
N ASN A 98 51.20 44.46 -15.50
CA ASN A 98 50.69 45.72 -16.00
C ASN A 98 49.54 46.27 -15.14
N VAL A 99 48.68 45.41 -14.61
CA VAL A 99 47.60 45.78 -13.71
C VAL A 99 48.15 46.10 -12.31
N ILE A 100 49.08 45.31 -11.80
CA ILE A 100 49.75 45.56 -10.52
C ILE A 100 50.47 46.90 -10.52
N ALA A 101 51.27 47.21 -11.60
CA ALA A 101 51.97 48.45 -11.74
C ALA A 101 51.05 49.71 -11.72
N LYS A 102 49.81 49.57 -12.14
CA LYS A 102 48.78 50.60 -12.11
C LYS A 102 47.98 50.60 -10.79
N LYS A 103 48.35 49.75 -9.83
CA LYS A 103 47.55 49.46 -8.58
C LYS A 103 46.08 49.20 -8.87
N GLY A 104 45.78 48.44 -9.95
CA GLY A 104 44.43 47.99 -10.29
C GLY A 104 43.90 47.03 -9.25
N ASP A 105 42.60 47.04 -9.04
CA ASP A 105 41.96 46.23 -8.04
C ASP A 105 41.49 44.85 -8.56
N ARG A 106 41.54 44.64 -9.88
CA ARG A 106 41.11 43.40 -10.56
C ARG A 106 41.98 43.10 -11.78
N VAL A 107 42.14 41.82 -12.06
CA VAL A 107 42.84 41.32 -13.23
C VAL A 107 42.14 40.03 -13.74
N ILE A 108 42.09 39.83 -15.04
CA ILE A 108 41.66 38.60 -15.67
C ILE A 108 42.87 37.65 -15.73
N ILE A 109 42.74 36.48 -15.15
CA ILE A 109 43.77 35.45 -15.10
C ILE A 109 43.19 34.20 -15.75
N ALA A 110 43.68 33.80 -16.94
CA ALA A 110 43.06 32.74 -17.72
C ALA A 110 41.54 32.99 -17.87
N ASP A 111 40.71 32.08 -17.42
CA ASP A 111 39.25 32.18 -17.48
C ASP A 111 38.62 32.80 -16.22
N CYS A 112 39.38 33.55 -15.39
CA CYS A 112 38.91 34.04 -14.12
C CYS A 112 39.28 35.48 -13.89
N GLU A 113 38.37 36.22 -13.27
CA GLU A 113 38.67 37.51 -12.64
C GLU A 113 39.24 37.29 -11.23
N ALA A 114 40.37 37.88 -10.96
CA ALA A 114 40.96 37.90 -9.63
C ALA A 114 40.96 39.33 -9.05
N LYS A 115 40.60 39.46 -7.79
CA LYS A 115 40.77 40.68 -7.02
C LYS A 115 42.19 40.74 -6.50
N LEU A 116 42.81 41.91 -6.66
CA LEU A 116 44.15 42.15 -6.19
C LEU A 116 44.07 42.87 -4.82
N ALA A 117 44.77 42.31 -3.87
CA ALA A 117 45.01 42.97 -2.60
C ALA A 117 46.50 43.21 -2.43
N TYR A 118 46.85 44.41 -2.02
CA TYR A 118 48.22 44.86 -1.93
C TYR A 118 48.65 45.04 -0.48
N LYS A 119 49.86 44.66 -0.18
CA LYS A 119 50.49 44.93 1.10
C LYS A 119 51.94 45.37 0.81
N ASP A 120 52.21 46.66 1.00
CA ASP A 120 53.52 47.22 0.81
C ASP A 120 54.36 47.03 2.08
N TYR A 121 55.59 46.57 1.92
CA TYR A 121 56.66 46.50 2.90
C TYR A 121 57.79 47.41 2.41
N ASP A 122 58.80 47.69 3.23
CA ASP A 122 59.85 48.64 2.90
C ASP A 122 60.59 48.34 1.59
N ASP A 123 60.75 47.08 1.27
CA ASP A 123 61.50 46.61 0.07
C ASP A 123 60.66 45.68 -0.85
N LEU A 124 59.44 45.45 -0.48
CA LEU A 124 58.63 44.40 -1.16
C LEU A 124 57.16 44.77 -1.22
N THR A 125 56.55 44.67 -2.37
CA THR A 125 55.11 44.72 -2.51
C THR A 125 54.60 43.30 -2.67
N VAL A 126 53.78 42.83 -1.70
CA VAL A 126 53.09 41.52 -1.79
C VAL A 126 51.71 41.78 -2.34
N VAL A 127 51.38 41.04 -3.40
CA VAL A 127 50.06 41.06 -4.06
C VAL A 127 49.43 39.72 -3.91
N SER A 128 48.27 39.73 -3.26
CA SER A 128 47.40 38.53 -3.20
C SER A 128 46.40 38.63 -4.34
N LEU A 129 46.30 37.52 -5.10
CA LEU A 129 45.31 37.35 -6.15
C LEU A 129 44.24 36.44 -5.60
N ILE A 130 43.08 37.02 -5.27
CA ILE A 130 41.91 36.29 -4.79
C ILE A 130 40.99 36.11 -6.00
N LYS A 131 40.86 34.87 -6.45
CA LYS A 131 39.93 34.54 -7.52
C LYS A 131 38.50 34.92 -7.12
N THR A 132 37.88 35.86 -7.84
CA THR A 132 36.57 36.40 -7.52
C THR A 132 35.44 35.85 -8.35
N SER A 133 35.75 35.36 -9.55
CA SER A 133 34.77 34.68 -10.42
C SER A 133 35.47 33.72 -11.36
N ILE A 134 34.81 32.66 -11.69
CA ILE A 134 35.15 31.83 -12.84
C ILE A 134 34.48 32.53 -14.01
N HIS A 135 35.27 33.19 -14.87
CA HIS A 135 34.79 33.64 -16.17
C HIS A 135 34.82 32.43 -17.10
N ASP A 136 33.76 31.67 -17.01
CA ASP A 136 33.53 30.48 -17.83
C ASP A 136 32.72 30.92 -19.06
N ASN A 137 33.39 31.58 -20.00
CA ASN A 137 32.74 32.12 -21.18
C ASN A 137 32.58 31.08 -22.31
N ALA A 138 32.92 29.84 -22.08
CA ALA A 138 32.83 28.79 -23.09
C ALA A 138 31.54 28.01 -22.93
N GLU A 139 30.87 27.66 -24.04
CA GLU A 139 29.75 26.72 -24.09
C GLU A 139 30.10 25.35 -23.47
N ASP A 140 31.39 25.06 -23.30
CA ASP A 140 31.95 23.86 -22.67
C ASP A 140 32.41 24.07 -21.22
N GLY A 141 32.13 25.22 -20.62
CA GLY A 141 32.60 25.60 -19.30
C GLY A 141 32.06 24.73 -18.17
N LEU A 142 32.77 24.67 -17.05
CA LEU A 142 32.42 23.86 -15.88
C LEU A 142 31.04 24.22 -15.30
N LEU A 143 30.72 25.51 -15.27
CA LEU A 143 29.41 26.01 -14.76
C LEU A 143 28.27 25.56 -15.71
N HIS A 144 28.49 25.65 -17.03
CA HIS A 144 27.51 25.17 -18.00
C HIS A 144 27.29 23.66 -17.86
N LYS A 145 28.35 22.86 -17.77
CA LYS A 145 28.27 21.42 -17.57
C LYS A 145 27.54 21.08 -16.25
N HIS A 146 27.83 21.82 -15.17
CA HIS A 146 27.16 21.64 -13.88
C HIS A 146 25.66 21.94 -13.98
N ASN A 147 25.28 23.07 -14.56
CA ASN A 147 23.89 23.48 -14.73
C ASN A 147 23.13 22.52 -15.66
N SER A 148 23.77 22.06 -16.74
CA SER A 148 23.21 21.04 -17.65
C SER A 148 22.94 19.73 -16.91
N ASN A 149 23.89 19.25 -16.10
CA ASN A 149 23.73 18.04 -15.30
C ASN A 149 22.61 18.19 -14.24
N ILE A 150 22.49 19.36 -13.61
CA ILE A 150 21.38 19.66 -12.71
C ILE A 150 20.05 19.56 -13.45
N ASN A 151 19.94 20.19 -14.62
CA ASN A 151 18.72 20.16 -15.41
C ASN A 151 18.33 18.75 -15.85
N ILE A 152 19.29 17.95 -16.28
CA ILE A 152 19.07 16.54 -16.63
C ILE A 152 18.56 15.76 -15.40
N SER A 153 19.19 15.97 -14.24
CA SER A 153 18.79 15.30 -13.00
C SER A 153 17.41 15.71 -12.52
N LEU A 154 17.08 16.99 -12.61
CA LEU A 154 15.76 17.50 -12.27
C LEU A 154 14.69 16.95 -13.21
N LYS A 155 14.98 16.88 -14.51
CA LYS A 155 14.07 16.30 -15.51
C LYS A 155 13.85 14.81 -15.30
N ASN A 156 14.93 14.06 -15.05
CA ASN A 156 14.81 12.64 -14.71
C ASN A 156 13.96 12.43 -13.44
N THR A 157 14.13 13.29 -12.44
CA THR A 157 13.30 13.25 -11.22
C THR A 157 11.84 13.57 -11.52
N GLN A 158 11.57 14.50 -12.43
CA GLN A 158 10.23 14.84 -12.90
C GLN A 158 9.57 13.63 -13.57
N ASP A 159 10.29 12.93 -14.45
CA ASP A 159 9.79 11.74 -15.13
C ASP A 159 9.50 10.60 -14.12
N VAL A 160 10.36 10.41 -13.13
CA VAL A 160 10.11 9.44 -12.05
C VAL A 160 8.84 9.77 -11.28
N TYR A 161 8.62 11.02 -10.90
CA TYR A 161 7.40 11.43 -10.21
C TYR A 161 6.15 11.24 -11.06
N GLN A 162 6.24 11.46 -12.38
CA GLN A 162 5.12 11.22 -13.29
C GLN A 162 4.78 9.73 -13.35
N ASN A 163 5.77 8.86 -13.53
CA ASN A 163 5.57 7.42 -13.54
C ASN A 163 4.98 6.91 -12.21
N LEU A 164 5.45 7.46 -11.07
CA LEU A 164 4.89 7.13 -9.76
C LEU A 164 3.40 7.51 -9.64
N LEU A 165 2.96 8.62 -10.25
CA LEU A 165 1.54 8.97 -10.25
C LEU A 165 0.71 7.97 -11.05
N ASP A 166 1.22 7.52 -12.20
CA ASP A 166 0.55 6.52 -13.04
C ASP A 166 0.48 5.15 -12.33
N ASP A 167 1.55 4.74 -11.65
CA ASP A 167 1.58 3.52 -10.83
C ASP A 167 0.56 3.59 -9.66
N LEU A 168 0.46 4.76 -9.01
CA LEU A 168 -0.50 4.97 -7.92
C LEU A 168 -1.96 4.95 -8.40
N GLU A 169 -2.24 5.44 -9.61
CA GLU A 169 -3.58 5.36 -10.20
C GLU A 169 -3.97 3.89 -10.43
N SER A 170 -3.03 3.09 -10.97
CA SER A 170 -3.22 1.65 -11.15
C SER A 170 -3.45 0.95 -9.80
N MET A 171 -2.64 1.24 -8.79
CA MET A 171 -2.77 0.67 -7.44
C MET A 171 -4.10 1.08 -6.75
N SER A 172 -4.60 2.29 -7.00
CA SER A 172 -5.92 2.72 -6.53
C SER A 172 -7.04 1.88 -7.14
N THR A 173 -6.94 1.60 -8.44
CA THR A 173 -7.90 0.79 -9.17
C THR A 173 -7.91 -0.64 -8.65
N GLU A 174 -6.74 -1.28 -8.56
CA GLU A 174 -6.60 -2.65 -8.03
C GLU A 174 -7.12 -2.77 -6.59
N SER A 175 -6.88 -1.76 -5.76
CA SER A 175 -7.39 -1.74 -4.38
C SER A 175 -8.92 -1.68 -4.35
N LYS A 176 -9.56 -0.89 -5.21
CA LYS A 176 -11.02 -0.81 -5.33
C LYS A 176 -11.61 -2.14 -5.82
N GLU A 177 -10.99 -2.76 -6.82
CA GLU A 177 -11.39 -4.06 -7.35
C GLU A 177 -11.28 -5.15 -6.26
N THR A 178 -10.18 -5.16 -5.51
CA THR A 178 -9.99 -6.09 -4.39
C THR A 178 -11.04 -5.89 -3.29
N ALA A 179 -11.39 -4.65 -2.98
CA ALA A 179 -12.46 -4.36 -2.02
C ALA A 179 -13.83 -4.85 -2.51
N SER A 180 -14.13 -4.66 -3.79
CA SER A 180 -15.37 -5.14 -4.42
C SER A 180 -15.43 -6.66 -4.46
N GLY A 181 -14.36 -7.33 -4.90
CA GLY A 181 -14.27 -8.80 -4.92
C GLY A 181 -14.38 -9.42 -3.53
N SER A 182 -13.80 -8.76 -2.52
CA SER A 182 -13.94 -9.20 -1.12
C SER A 182 -15.37 -9.10 -0.61
N LYS A 183 -16.09 -8.06 -1.01
CA LYS A 183 -17.53 -7.89 -0.69
C LYS A 183 -18.39 -8.98 -1.35
N GLU A 184 -18.12 -9.30 -2.61
CA GLU A 184 -18.77 -10.39 -3.32
C GLU A 184 -18.46 -11.74 -2.67
N GLY A 185 -17.18 -11.99 -2.36
CA GLY A 185 -16.74 -13.17 -1.63
C GLY A 185 -17.43 -13.33 -0.27
N LEU A 186 -17.66 -12.24 0.45
CA LEU A 186 -18.43 -12.27 1.70
C LEU A 186 -19.86 -12.72 1.47
N THR A 187 -20.53 -12.21 0.43
CA THR A 187 -21.91 -12.61 0.08
C THR A 187 -21.98 -14.11 -0.28
N LEU A 188 -21.04 -14.58 -1.11
CA LEU A 188 -20.97 -16.01 -1.45
C LEU A 188 -20.73 -16.88 -0.22
N THR A 189 -19.89 -16.45 0.68
CA THR A 189 -19.59 -17.16 1.93
C THR A 189 -20.82 -17.21 2.85
N GLN A 190 -21.62 -16.15 2.92
CA GLN A 190 -22.89 -16.14 3.64
C GLN A 190 -23.90 -17.14 3.06
N ASN A 191 -23.97 -17.28 1.73
CA ASN A 191 -24.80 -18.28 1.09
C ASN A 191 -24.35 -19.71 1.47
N ILE A 192 -23.04 -19.97 1.54
CA ILE A 192 -22.49 -21.26 1.99
C ILE A 192 -22.88 -21.56 3.44
N VAL A 193 -22.92 -20.55 4.31
CA VAL A 193 -23.43 -20.72 5.69
C VAL A 193 -24.88 -21.22 5.66
N GLN A 194 -25.74 -20.59 4.88
CA GLN A 194 -27.14 -20.96 4.75
C GLN A 194 -27.30 -22.38 4.20
N ASP A 195 -26.56 -22.75 3.15
CA ASP A 195 -26.61 -24.08 2.56
C ASP A 195 -26.12 -25.15 3.55
N THR A 196 -25.08 -24.83 4.32
CA THR A 196 -24.55 -25.70 5.36
C THR A 196 -25.55 -25.91 6.52
N GLU A 197 -26.33 -24.89 6.87
CA GLU A 197 -27.42 -25.02 7.84
C GLU A 197 -28.56 -25.88 7.32
N ASN A 198 -28.95 -25.70 6.06
CA ASN A 198 -29.97 -26.52 5.42
C ASN A 198 -29.54 -27.99 5.38
N LEU A 199 -28.28 -28.26 5.01
CA LEU A 199 -27.73 -29.61 5.01
C LEU A 199 -27.70 -30.22 6.41
N ASN A 200 -27.36 -29.45 7.44
CA ASN A 200 -27.40 -29.91 8.83
C ASN A 200 -28.82 -30.35 9.24
N ASN A 201 -29.84 -29.57 8.86
CA ASN A 201 -31.24 -29.91 9.16
C ASN A 201 -31.68 -31.17 8.42
N GLN A 202 -31.23 -31.36 7.17
CA GLN A 202 -31.52 -32.61 6.43
C GLN A 202 -30.89 -33.84 7.09
N ILE A 203 -29.64 -33.72 7.58
CA ILE A 203 -28.98 -34.81 8.31
C ILE A 203 -29.71 -35.20 9.58
N VAL A 204 -30.21 -34.19 10.33
CA VAL A 204 -31.02 -34.45 11.54
C VAL A 204 -32.28 -35.22 11.18
N THR A 205 -33.00 -34.81 10.12
CA THR A 205 -34.22 -35.51 9.65
C THR A 205 -33.88 -36.91 9.15
N GLU A 206 -32.80 -37.10 8.42
CA GLU A 206 -32.35 -38.44 7.97
C GLU A 206 -32.03 -39.34 9.14
N ASN A 207 -31.34 -38.88 10.16
CA ASN A 207 -31.05 -39.65 11.37
C ASN A 207 -32.33 -40.08 12.12
N GLU A 208 -33.38 -39.25 12.15
CA GLU A 208 -34.66 -39.62 12.69
C GLU A 208 -35.33 -40.78 11.88
N ILE A 209 -35.29 -40.67 10.55
CA ILE A 209 -35.81 -41.71 9.63
C ILE A 209 -35.07 -43.02 9.86
N VAL A 210 -33.73 -42.98 9.88
CA VAL A 210 -32.88 -44.16 10.12
C VAL A 210 -33.19 -44.79 11.46
N THR A 211 -33.35 -44.01 12.52
CA THR A 211 -33.72 -44.51 13.87
C THR A 211 -35.05 -45.19 13.87
N ASN A 212 -36.03 -44.60 13.19
CA ASN A 212 -37.39 -45.22 13.08
C ASN A 212 -37.35 -46.53 12.23
N LEU A 213 -36.50 -46.60 11.19
CA LEU A 213 -36.33 -47.78 10.38
C LEU A 213 -35.68 -48.93 11.16
N VAL A 214 -34.66 -48.63 11.99
CA VAL A 214 -34.09 -49.62 12.93
C VAL A 214 -35.16 -50.23 13.79
N LYS A 215 -35.96 -49.36 14.47
CA LYS A 215 -37.02 -49.81 15.35
C LYS A 215 -38.06 -50.69 14.66
N LYS A 216 -38.53 -50.27 13.46
CA LYS A 216 -39.47 -51.09 12.65
C LYS A 216 -38.87 -52.43 12.22
N SER A 217 -37.60 -52.46 11.86
CA SER A 217 -36.90 -53.72 11.51
C SER A 217 -36.80 -54.66 12.71
N ASP A 218 -36.60 -54.17 13.91
CA ASP A 218 -36.56 -54.95 15.13
C ASP A 218 -37.99 -55.49 15.48
N ASP A 219 -39.04 -54.67 15.31
CA ASP A 219 -40.42 -55.11 15.49
C ASP A 219 -40.79 -56.26 14.53
N ILE A 220 -40.36 -56.15 13.25
CA ILE A 220 -40.53 -57.19 12.24
C ILE A 220 -39.76 -58.47 12.62
N ALA A 221 -38.48 -58.33 13.04
CA ALA A 221 -37.67 -59.46 13.49
C ALA A 221 -38.35 -60.25 14.63
N GLN A 222 -38.93 -59.54 15.59
CA GLN A 222 -39.67 -60.16 16.69
C GLN A 222 -40.93 -60.90 16.17
N ALA A 223 -41.68 -60.26 15.26
CA ALA A 223 -42.88 -60.91 14.68
C ALA A 223 -42.52 -62.18 13.91
N ILE A 224 -41.38 -62.18 13.19
CA ILE A 224 -40.90 -63.37 12.47
C ILE A 224 -40.57 -64.53 13.43
N VAL A 225 -39.95 -64.21 14.57
CA VAL A 225 -39.65 -65.25 15.59
C VAL A 225 -40.97 -65.91 16.08
N VAL A 226 -42.05 -65.12 16.29
CA VAL A 226 -43.34 -65.66 16.65
C VAL A 226 -43.95 -66.54 15.53
N ILE A 227 -43.84 -66.09 14.26
CA ILE A 227 -44.33 -66.84 13.11
C ILE A 227 -43.58 -68.17 12.99
N ASP A 228 -42.25 -68.18 13.12
CA ASP A 228 -41.45 -69.41 13.10
C ASP A 228 -41.83 -70.40 14.20
N GLN A 229 -42.07 -69.85 15.42
CA GLN A 229 -42.61 -70.67 16.55
C GLN A 229 -43.98 -71.27 16.24
N ILE A 230 -44.89 -70.49 15.63
CA ILE A 230 -46.23 -70.98 15.25
C ILE A 230 -46.11 -72.06 14.17
N ALA A 231 -45.24 -71.86 13.16
CA ALA A 231 -44.99 -72.85 12.11
C ALA A 231 -44.43 -74.11 12.72
N PHE A 232 -43.46 -74.04 13.62
CA PHE A 232 -42.92 -75.20 14.32
C PHE A 232 -44.00 -75.95 15.14
N GLN A 233 -44.80 -75.18 15.98
CA GLN A 233 -45.91 -75.83 16.73
C GLN A 233 -46.92 -76.44 15.84
N THR A 234 -47.28 -75.83 14.70
CA THR A 234 -48.20 -76.35 13.70
C THR A 234 -47.68 -77.66 13.05
N ASN A 235 -46.36 -77.68 12.75
CA ASN A 235 -45.70 -78.87 12.24
C ASN A 235 -45.74 -80.02 13.24
N ILE A 236 -45.50 -79.76 14.53
CA ILE A 236 -45.61 -80.78 15.58
C ILE A 236 -47.08 -81.30 15.75
N LEU A 237 -48.04 -80.32 15.80
CA LEU A 237 -49.46 -80.65 15.88
C LEU A 237 -49.92 -81.48 14.71
N SER A 238 -49.54 -81.16 13.51
CA SER A 238 -49.88 -81.93 12.29
C SER A 238 -49.22 -83.31 12.24
N LEU A 239 -47.98 -83.43 12.76
CA LEU A 239 -47.31 -84.72 12.92
C LEU A 239 -48.11 -85.62 13.91
N ASN A 240 -48.48 -85.09 15.06
CA ASN A 240 -49.28 -85.83 16.03
C ASN A 240 -50.66 -86.24 15.45
N ALA A 241 -51.32 -85.38 14.69
CA ALA A 241 -52.58 -85.68 14.01
C ALA A 241 -52.40 -86.76 12.91
N ALA A 242 -51.29 -86.74 12.16
CA ALA A 242 -51.00 -87.77 11.18
C ALA A 242 -50.75 -89.17 11.81
N VAL A 243 -50.05 -89.17 12.97
CA VAL A 243 -49.83 -90.41 13.73
C VAL A 243 -51.17 -90.98 14.26
N GLU A 244 -52.02 -90.13 14.82
CA GLU A 244 -53.33 -90.48 15.34
C GLU A 244 -54.26 -91.01 14.19
N ALA A 245 -54.24 -90.34 13.05
CA ALA A 245 -54.96 -90.75 11.87
C ALA A 245 -54.49 -92.10 11.34
N ALA A 246 -53.16 -92.35 11.38
CA ALA A 246 -52.61 -93.66 11.04
C ALA A 246 -53.02 -94.79 12.01
N THR A 247 -53.12 -94.45 13.29
CA THR A 247 -53.60 -95.38 14.33
C THR A 247 -55.07 -95.73 14.17
N ALA A 248 -55.91 -94.79 13.64
CA ALA A 248 -57.35 -95.03 13.36
C ALA A 248 -57.61 -95.93 12.09
N GLY A 249 -56.57 -96.33 11.36
CA GLY A 249 -56.70 -97.25 10.21
C GLY A 249 -57.51 -96.66 9.04
N GLU A 250 -58.43 -97.45 8.49
CA GLU A 250 -59.24 -97.07 7.29
C GLU A 250 -60.11 -95.81 7.59
N ALA A 251 -60.63 -95.62 8.83
CA ALA A 251 -61.43 -94.48 9.19
C ALA A 251 -60.63 -93.15 9.26
N GLY A 252 -59.31 -93.25 9.42
CA GLY A 252 -58.43 -92.10 9.53
C GLY A 252 -57.82 -91.56 8.21
N LYS A 253 -58.01 -92.26 7.07
CA LYS A 253 -57.32 -91.90 5.80
C LYS A 253 -57.56 -90.44 5.36
N GLY A 254 -58.81 -89.96 5.41
CA GLY A 254 -59.10 -88.55 5.09
C GLY A 254 -58.42 -87.58 5.98
N PHE A 255 -58.35 -87.84 7.29
CA PHE A 255 -57.62 -86.98 8.25
C PHE A 255 -56.12 -87.04 8.08
N ALA A 256 -55.53 -88.18 7.68
CA ALA A 256 -54.10 -88.31 7.39
C ALA A 256 -53.66 -87.39 6.25
N VAL A 257 -54.44 -87.27 5.17
CA VAL A 257 -54.17 -86.39 4.02
C VAL A 257 -54.21 -84.91 4.48
N VAL A 258 -55.18 -84.48 5.28
CA VAL A 258 -55.32 -83.15 5.80
C VAL A 258 -54.12 -82.86 6.71
N ALA A 259 -53.78 -83.79 7.62
CA ALA A 259 -52.64 -83.61 8.51
C ALA A 259 -51.31 -83.44 7.75
N GLN A 260 -51.12 -84.24 6.68
CA GLN A 260 -49.96 -84.12 5.82
C GLN A 260 -49.92 -82.74 5.09
N GLU A 261 -51.05 -82.24 4.58
CA GLU A 261 -51.14 -80.93 3.93
C GLU A 261 -50.87 -79.82 4.88
N VAL A 262 -51.42 -79.85 6.13
CA VAL A 262 -51.13 -78.86 7.21
C VAL A 262 -49.63 -78.88 7.56
N ARG A 263 -49.00 -80.04 7.61
CA ARG A 263 -47.56 -80.19 7.83
C ARG A 263 -46.73 -79.53 6.73
N ASN A 264 -47.12 -79.77 5.48
CA ASN A 264 -46.47 -79.17 4.32
C ASN A 264 -46.59 -77.66 4.32
N LEU A 265 -47.79 -77.13 4.67
CA LEU A 265 -48.02 -75.67 4.84
C LEU A 265 -47.17 -75.06 5.97
N ALA A 266 -47.08 -75.81 7.11
CA ALA A 266 -46.23 -75.34 8.25
C ALA A 266 -44.74 -75.29 7.82
N SER A 267 -44.24 -76.32 7.07
CA SER A 267 -42.88 -76.33 6.55
C SER A 267 -42.61 -75.12 5.62
N ARG A 268 -43.56 -74.89 4.69
CA ARG A 268 -43.46 -73.77 3.73
C ARG A 268 -43.54 -72.41 4.49
N SER A 269 -44.35 -72.30 5.59
CA SER A 269 -44.42 -71.12 6.42
C SER A 269 -43.12 -70.87 7.17
N ALA A 270 -42.46 -71.90 7.71
CA ALA A 270 -41.15 -71.79 8.35
C ALA A 270 -40.06 -71.36 7.34
N GLU A 271 -40.07 -71.85 6.11
CA GLU A 271 -39.15 -71.50 5.04
C GLU A 271 -39.37 -70.02 4.66
N ALA A 272 -40.60 -69.56 4.46
CA ALA A 272 -40.92 -68.16 4.18
C ALA A 272 -40.51 -67.24 5.32
N ALA A 273 -40.71 -67.63 6.59
CA ALA A 273 -40.27 -66.92 7.73
C ALA A 273 -38.75 -66.74 7.79
N LYS A 274 -37.99 -67.79 7.39
CA LYS A 274 -36.52 -67.75 7.30
C LYS A 274 -36.06 -66.78 6.21
N GLU A 275 -36.71 -66.79 5.04
CA GLU A 275 -36.40 -65.88 3.95
C GLU A 275 -36.63 -64.43 4.38
N ILE A 276 -37.79 -64.14 5.01
CA ILE A 276 -38.10 -62.78 5.52
C ILE A 276 -37.07 -62.35 6.58
N LYS A 277 -36.65 -63.29 7.47
CA LYS A 277 -35.60 -63.00 8.47
C LYS A 277 -34.28 -62.58 7.79
N ASN A 278 -33.86 -63.20 6.72
CA ASN A 278 -32.64 -62.83 5.99
C ASN A 278 -32.79 -61.42 5.39
N VAL A 279 -33.95 -61.10 4.81
CA VAL A 279 -34.24 -59.77 4.27
C VAL A 279 -34.18 -58.72 5.40
N VAL A 280 -34.75 -58.99 6.58
CA VAL A 280 -34.69 -58.05 7.73
C VAL A 280 -33.26 -57.83 8.20
N ILE A 281 -32.45 -58.90 8.28
CA ILE A 281 -31.00 -58.76 8.61
C ILE A 281 -30.30 -57.83 7.62
N SER A 282 -30.57 -58.04 6.31
CA SER A 282 -29.99 -57.17 5.26
C SER A 282 -30.42 -55.71 5.44
N ILE A 283 -31.69 -55.45 5.75
CA ILE A 283 -32.21 -54.09 6.05
C ILE A 283 -31.49 -53.48 7.27
N GLN A 284 -31.29 -54.27 8.33
CA GLN A 284 -30.57 -53.80 9.53
C GLN A 284 -29.12 -53.43 9.21
N GLU A 285 -28.41 -54.24 8.41
CA GLU A 285 -27.04 -53.95 8.00
C GLU A 285 -26.97 -52.71 7.11
N GLU A 286 -27.91 -52.51 6.18
CA GLU A 286 -27.96 -51.30 5.33
C GLU A 286 -28.28 -50.06 6.15
N THR A 287 -29.19 -50.18 7.09
CA THR A 287 -29.56 -49.07 8.00
C THR A 287 -28.38 -48.67 8.89
N ALA A 288 -27.59 -49.64 9.39
CA ALA A 288 -26.38 -49.38 10.13
C ALA A 288 -25.32 -48.64 9.28
N ARG A 289 -25.20 -49.02 7.99
CA ARG A 289 -24.32 -48.32 7.02
C ARG A 289 -24.79 -46.89 6.75
N MET A 290 -26.12 -46.68 6.58
CA MET A 290 -26.70 -45.34 6.42
C MET A 290 -26.42 -44.48 7.63
N LYS A 291 -26.60 -44.98 8.86
CA LYS A 291 -26.28 -44.24 10.07
C LYS A 291 -24.82 -43.79 10.11
N LYS A 292 -23.88 -44.69 9.83
CA LYS A 292 -22.46 -44.39 9.77
C LYS A 292 -22.14 -43.32 8.72
N SER A 293 -22.78 -43.39 7.54
CA SER A 293 -22.61 -42.38 6.48
C SER A 293 -23.13 -41.02 6.92
N SER A 294 -24.30 -40.97 7.56
CA SER A 294 -24.89 -39.75 8.10
C SER A 294 -24.00 -39.11 9.16
N ASP A 295 -23.39 -39.88 10.06
CA ASP A 295 -22.46 -39.40 11.07
C ASP A 295 -21.19 -38.77 10.43
N ILE A 296 -20.67 -39.39 9.36
CA ILE A 296 -19.54 -38.84 8.60
C ILE A 296 -19.91 -37.50 7.96
N VAL A 297 -21.09 -37.42 7.32
CA VAL A 297 -21.57 -36.17 6.69
C VAL A 297 -21.78 -35.10 7.73
N ALA A 298 -22.30 -35.38 8.92
CA ALA A 298 -22.41 -34.46 10.04
C ALA A 298 -21.05 -33.89 10.49
N GLY A 299 -20.02 -34.74 10.48
CA GLY A 299 -18.65 -34.32 10.75
C GLY A 299 -18.15 -33.33 9.69
N VAL A 300 -18.36 -33.62 8.41
CA VAL A 300 -17.99 -32.73 7.28
C VAL A 300 -18.71 -31.39 7.37
N VAL A 301 -20.00 -31.38 7.72
CA VAL A 301 -20.79 -30.16 7.92
C VAL A 301 -20.20 -29.30 9.02
N THR A 302 -19.81 -29.91 10.13
CA THR A 302 -19.21 -29.21 11.28
C THR A 302 -17.86 -28.58 10.88
N GLU A 303 -17.02 -29.31 10.18
CA GLU A 303 -15.73 -28.81 9.67
C GLU A 303 -15.94 -27.69 8.66
N THR A 304 -16.90 -27.83 7.75
CA THR A 304 -17.25 -26.80 6.77
C THR A 304 -17.67 -25.51 7.44
N LYS A 305 -18.52 -25.56 8.48
CA LYS A 305 -18.90 -24.38 9.28
C LYS A 305 -17.68 -23.65 9.87
N GLN A 306 -16.71 -24.40 10.39
CA GLN A 306 -15.49 -23.79 10.94
C GLN A 306 -14.66 -23.09 9.84
N ARG A 307 -14.45 -23.75 8.70
CA ARG A 307 -13.69 -23.22 7.57
C ARG A 307 -14.36 -21.97 7.00
N VAL A 308 -15.67 -21.96 6.87
CA VAL A 308 -16.45 -20.82 6.41
C VAL A 308 -16.36 -19.64 7.37
N SER A 309 -16.37 -19.88 8.69
CA SER A 309 -16.16 -18.82 9.68
C SER A 309 -14.79 -18.14 9.53
N ILE A 310 -13.75 -18.89 9.21
CA ILE A 310 -12.41 -18.34 8.92
C ILE A 310 -12.45 -17.50 7.65
N LEU A 311 -13.11 -18.01 6.59
CA LEU A 311 -13.21 -17.34 5.31
C LEU A 311 -13.92 -15.99 5.42
N ILE A 312 -15.00 -15.90 6.21
CA ILE A 312 -15.69 -14.62 6.51
C ILE A 312 -14.70 -13.61 7.08
N LYS A 313 -13.93 -13.99 8.12
CA LYS A 313 -12.95 -13.09 8.74
C LYS A 313 -11.86 -12.63 7.75
N LEU A 314 -11.44 -13.51 6.83
CA LEU A 314 -10.47 -13.17 5.79
C LEU A 314 -11.06 -12.16 4.80
N MET A 315 -12.31 -12.35 4.35
CA MET A 315 -12.98 -11.42 3.43
C MET A 315 -13.17 -10.05 4.07
N GLU A 316 -13.61 -10.00 5.33
CA GLU A 316 -13.71 -8.76 6.10
C GLU A 316 -12.35 -8.04 6.23
N SER A 317 -11.30 -8.80 6.50
CA SER A 317 -9.94 -8.25 6.59
C SER A 317 -9.46 -7.70 5.24
N PHE A 318 -9.70 -8.42 4.14
CA PHE A 318 -9.34 -7.95 2.80
C PHE A 318 -10.11 -6.69 2.42
N GLN A 319 -11.41 -6.63 2.68
CA GLN A 319 -12.22 -5.45 2.42
C GLN A 319 -11.68 -4.23 3.20
N LYS A 320 -11.38 -4.41 4.49
CA LYS A 320 -10.84 -3.36 5.35
C LYS A 320 -9.46 -2.89 4.88
N ASN A 321 -8.56 -3.83 4.56
CA ASN A 321 -7.20 -3.51 4.12
C ASN A 321 -7.21 -2.80 2.76
N SER A 322 -8.01 -3.27 1.81
CA SER A 322 -8.16 -2.63 0.50
C SER A 322 -8.75 -1.22 0.63
N GLY A 323 -9.77 -1.06 1.48
CA GLY A 323 -10.31 0.28 1.77
C GLY A 323 -9.25 1.22 2.36
N ARG A 324 -8.40 0.74 3.27
CA ARG A 324 -7.28 1.52 3.81
C ARG A 324 -6.26 1.87 2.72
N SER A 325 -5.91 0.91 1.86
CA SER A 325 -4.98 1.13 0.76
C SER A 325 -5.43 2.23 -0.19
N VAL A 326 -6.73 2.35 -0.49
CA VAL A 326 -7.26 3.44 -1.32
C VAL A 326 -6.95 4.81 -0.71
N PHE A 327 -7.15 4.98 0.60
CA PHE A 327 -6.85 6.25 1.28
C PHE A 327 -5.34 6.54 1.36
N GLU A 328 -4.52 5.50 1.58
CA GLU A 328 -3.07 5.65 1.60
C GLU A 328 -2.54 6.06 0.22
N VAL A 329 -3.02 5.43 -0.84
CA VAL A 329 -2.67 5.77 -2.23
C VAL A 329 -3.07 7.21 -2.56
N GLU A 330 -4.29 7.65 -2.20
CA GLU A 330 -4.73 9.02 -2.40
C GLU A 330 -3.81 10.02 -1.68
N SER A 331 -3.45 9.74 -0.44
CA SER A 331 -2.54 10.59 0.33
C SER A 331 -1.14 10.68 -0.30
N ILE A 332 -0.58 9.54 -0.76
CA ILE A 332 0.73 9.48 -1.41
C ILE A 332 0.69 10.19 -2.77
N SER A 333 -0.35 9.97 -3.58
CA SER A 333 -0.54 10.62 -4.87
C SER A 333 -0.57 12.15 -4.72
N ASN A 334 -1.33 12.65 -3.76
CA ASN A 334 -1.39 14.08 -3.46
C ASN A 334 -0.02 14.63 -3.05
N LYS A 335 0.76 13.90 -2.26
CA LYS A 335 2.11 14.30 -1.84
C LYS A 335 3.08 14.33 -3.03
N ILE A 336 3.04 13.31 -3.89
CA ILE A 336 3.89 13.26 -5.09
C ILE A 336 3.52 14.39 -6.04
N PHE A 337 2.24 14.66 -6.26
CA PHE A 337 1.80 15.76 -7.10
C PHE A 337 2.30 17.11 -6.59
N VAL A 338 2.18 17.38 -5.30
CA VAL A 338 2.68 18.62 -4.69
C VAL A 338 4.20 18.76 -4.90
N ASN A 339 4.97 17.68 -4.71
CA ASN A 339 6.41 17.70 -4.93
C ASN A 339 6.76 17.90 -6.41
N LEU A 340 6.01 17.27 -7.32
CA LEU A 340 6.16 17.44 -8.76
C LEU A 340 5.87 18.90 -9.18
N ALA A 341 4.84 19.51 -8.64
CA ALA A 341 4.52 20.92 -8.89
C ALA A 341 5.61 21.86 -8.38
N LYS A 342 6.20 21.59 -7.22
CA LYS A 342 7.36 22.32 -6.71
C LYS A 342 8.58 22.14 -7.62
N LEU A 343 8.86 20.90 -8.06
CA LEU A 343 9.96 20.60 -8.96
C LEU A 343 9.80 21.33 -10.29
N ASP A 344 8.60 21.39 -10.85
CA ASP A 344 8.32 22.16 -12.07
C ASP A 344 8.69 23.65 -11.92
N HIS A 345 8.39 24.24 -10.76
CA HIS A 345 8.74 25.62 -10.46
C HIS A 345 10.24 25.81 -10.25
N VAL A 346 10.94 24.82 -9.68
CA VAL A 346 12.39 24.83 -9.57
C VAL A 346 13.02 24.80 -10.97
N ILE A 347 12.55 23.91 -11.85
CA ILE A 347 13.03 23.82 -13.25
C ILE A 347 12.75 25.12 -13.99
N TYR A 348 11.54 25.67 -13.85
CA TYR A 348 11.15 26.92 -14.48
C TYR A 348 12.07 28.09 -14.09
N LYS A 349 12.35 28.24 -12.78
CA LYS A 349 13.28 29.26 -12.28
C LYS A 349 14.73 28.97 -12.70
N ASN A 350 15.17 27.73 -12.69
CA ASN A 350 16.50 27.37 -13.09
C ASN A 350 16.76 27.71 -14.58
N ASN A 351 15.79 27.45 -15.44
CA ASN A 351 15.85 27.87 -16.85
C ASN A 351 15.92 29.39 -17.02
N LEU A 352 15.18 30.16 -16.19
CA LEU A 352 15.29 31.60 -16.16
C LEU A 352 16.69 32.05 -15.75
N TYR A 353 17.26 31.47 -14.70
CA TYR A 353 18.59 31.82 -14.22
C TYR A 353 19.67 31.48 -15.23
N GLN A 354 19.55 30.37 -15.96
CA GLN A 354 20.44 30.06 -17.07
C GLN A 354 20.39 31.14 -18.16
N LEU A 355 19.19 31.59 -18.52
CA LEU A 355 19.03 32.70 -19.46
C LEU A 355 19.72 33.98 -18.97
N LEU A 356 19.56 34.33 -17.70
CA LEU A 356 20.16 35.52 -17.09
C LEU A 356 21.68 35.46 -17.00
N PHE A 357 22.27 34.26 -16.87
CA PHE A 357 23.71 34.04 -16.81
C PHE A 357 24.34 33.76 -18.18
N GLY A 358 23.57 33.88 -19.26
CA GLY A 358 24.05 33.71 -20.63
C GLY A 358 24.26 32.30 -21.08
N ASP A 359 23.71 31.33 -20.34
CA ASP A 359 24.05 29.92 -20.51
C ASP A 359 23.12 29.16 -21.48
N SER A 360 21.93 29.62 -21.77
CA SER A 360 21.07 29.04 -22.82
C SER A 360 19.77 29.81 -23.08
N ASN A 361 19.16 29.60 -24.24
CA ASN A 361 17.80 30.07 -24.62
C ASN A 361 16.71 29.08 -24.19
N SER A 362 16.89 28.32 -23.11
CA SER A 362 15.94 27.27 -22.72
C SER A 362 14.72 27.77 -21.94
N PHE A 363 14.68 29.05 -21.54
CA PHE A 363 13.53 29.58 -20.83
C PHE A 363 12.34 29.84 -21.78
N THR A 364 11.21 29.20 -21.46
CA THR A 364 9.95 29.41 -22.17
C THR A 364 8.98 30.12 -21.22
N ALA A 365 8.61 31.34 -21.59
CA ALA A 365 7.62 32.12 -20.84
C ALA A 365 6.26 31.42 -20.85
N SER A 366 5.64 31.28 -19.69
CA SER A 366 4.30 30.70 -19.54
C SER A 366 3.49 31.44 -18.50
N LYS A 367 2.15 31.46 -18.67
CA LYS A 367 1.26 32.00 -17.64
C LYS A 367 1.11 31.00 -16.50
N HIS A 368 0.85 31.52 -15.29
CA HIS A 368 0.61 30.67 -14.13
C HIS A 368 -0.58 29.70 -14.31
N THR A 369 -1.57 30.02 -15.17
CA THR A 369 -2.71 29.16 -15.50
C THR A 369 -2.38 28.05 -16.51
N GLU A 370 -1.27 28.19 -17.25
CA GLU A 370 -0.85 27.26 -18.32
C GLU A 370 0.11 26.18 -17.85
N CYS A 371 0.79 26.40 -16.74
CA CYS A 371 1.68 25.40 -16.14
C CYS A 371 0.88 24.25 -15.51
N ARG A 372 1.55 23.15 -15.15
CA ARG A 372 0.91 21.95 -14.55
C ARG A 372 0.14 22.31 -13.29
N LEU A 373 0.75 23.10 -12.39
CA LEU A 373 0.08 23.55 -11.17
C LEU A 373 -1.15 24.39 -11.46
N GLY A 374 -1.08 25.30 -12.44
CA GLY A 374 -2.22 26.14 -12.82
C GLY A 374 -3.38 25.34 -13.38
N LYS A 375 -3.12 24.42 -14.30
CA LYS A 375 -4.14 23.53 -14.85
C LYS A 375 -4.77 22.65 -13.76
N TRP A 376 -3.97 22.13 -12.86
CA TRP A 376 -4.43 21.35 -11.70
C TRP A 376 -5.32 22.20 -10.78
N TYR A 377 -4.91 23.44 -10.50
CA TYR A 377 -5.64 24.35 -9.62
C TYR A 377 -6.96 24.81 -10.24
N ASP A 378 -6.97 25.26 -11.50
CA ASP A 378 -8.14 25.92 -12.09
C ASP A 378 -9.24 24.96 -12.57
N SER A 379 -8.87 23.79 -13.11
CA SER A 379 -9.81 22.87 -13.77
C SER A 379 -9.53 21.38 -13.53
N GLY A 380 -8.40 21.03 -12.88
CA GLY A 380 -7.99 19.66 -12.64
C GLY A 380 -8.42 19.10 -11.28
N LEU A 381 -7.75 18.01 -10.87
CA LEU A 381 -7.96 17.35 -9.58
C LEU A 381 -7.77 18.30 -8.38
N GLY A 382 -6.93 19.32 -8.51
CA GLY A 382 -6.74 20.31 -7.46
C GLY A 382 -8.01 21.03 -7.09
N LYS A 383 -8.79 21.46 -8.10
CA LYS A 383 -10.09 22.08 -7.84
C LYS A 383 -11.09 21.09 -7.25
N ALA A 384 -11.13 19.87 -7.77
CA ALA A 384 -12.07 18.85 -7.31
C ALA A 384 -11.77 18.42 -5.85
N GLU A 385 -10.50 18.21 -5.51
CA GLU A 385 -10.09 17.54 -4.28
C GLU A 385 -9.61 18.49 -3.19
N PHE A 386 -9.03 19.66 -3.56
CA PHE A 386 -8.42 20.59 -2.61
C PHE A 386 -9.20 21.88 -2.38
N SER A 387 -10.23 22.18 -3.19
CA SER A 387 -11.00 23.42 -3.05
C SER A 387 -11.67 23.58 -1.68
N ALA A 388 -11.90 22.47 -0.97
CA ALA A 388 -12.44 22.48 0.40
C ALA A 388 -11.37 22.77 1.48
N THR A 389 -10.08 22.81 1.14
CA THR A 389 -9.02 23.19 2.08
C THR A 389 -9.03 24.71 2.31
N LYS A 390 -8.71 25.13 3.54
CA LYS A 390 -8.76 26.57 3.90
C LYS A 390 -7.70 27.39 3.15
N SER A 391 -6.57 26.77 2.85
CA SER A 391 -5.42 27.42 2.21
C SER A 391 -5.53 27.48 0.67
N TYR A 392 -6.54 26.80 0.05
CA TYR A 392 -6.64 26.71 -1.41
C TYR A 392 -6.58 28.07 -2.10
N SER A 393 -7.43 29.01 -1.70
CA SER A 393 -7.51 30.35 -2.33
C SER A 393 -6.23 31.19 -2.17
N SER A 394 -5.37 30.83 -1.21
CA SER A 394 -4.12 31.54 -0.95
C SER A 394 -3.02 31.23 -1.97
N LEU A 395 -3.18 30.18 -2.79
CA LEU A 395 -2.17 29.73 -3.76
C LEU A 395 -2.06 30.65 -4.98
N ASN A 396 -3.18 31.14 -5.48
CA ASN A 396 -3.25 31.79 -6.79
C ASN A 396 -2.37 33.07 -6.88
N LYS A 397 -2.42 33.90 -5.86
CA LYS A 397 -1.71 35.19 -5.87
C LYS A 397 -0.18 35.03 -5.92
N PRO A 398 0.47 34.29 -5.00
CA PRO A 398 1.92 34.08 -5.08
C PRO A 398 2.33 33.32 -6.34
N HIS A 399 1.53 32.36 -6.82
CA HIS A 399 1.79 31.64 -8.06
C HIS A 399 1.80 32.56 -9.30
N ALA A 400 0.85 33.48 -9.37
CA ALA A 400 0.82 34.48 -10.44
C ALA A 400 2.05 35.39 -10.41
N VAL A 401 2.52 35.81 -9.23
CA VAL A 401 3.71 36.64 -9.08
C VAL A 401 4.96 35.93 -9.60
N VAL A 402 5.18 34.65 -9.29
CA VAL A 402 6.32 33.87 -9.81
C VAL A 402 6.37 33.96 -11.32
N HIS A 403 5.27 33.66 -12.02
CA HIS A 403 5.25 33.65 -13.47
C HIS A 403 5.33 35.06 -14.09
N GLN A 404 4.66 36.06 -13.51
CA GLN A 404 4.67 37.42 -14.00
C GLN A 404 6.06 38.02 -13.91
N GLU A 405 6.72 37.94 -12.76
CA GLU A 405 8.03 38.54 -12.55
C GLU A 405 9.13 37.78 -13.33
N ALA A 406 9.02 36.44 -13.42
CA ALA A 406 9.95 35.66 -14.24
C ALA A 406 9.83 35.98 -15.73
N ASN A 407 8.62 36.07 -16.27
CA ASN A 407 8.40 36.45 -17.67
C ASN A 407 8.86 37.86 -17.98
N LEU A 408 8.63 38.79 -17.04
CA LEU A 408 9.06 40.18 -17.18
C LEU A 408 10.60 40.26 -17.19
N LEU A 409 11.25 39.61 -16.22
CA LEU A 409 12.71 39.58 -16.12
C LEU A 409 13.35 38.94 -17.35
N ALA A 410 12.80 37.82 -17.84
CA ALA A 410 13.27 37.19 -19.07
C ALA A 410 13.17 38.11 -20.29
N LYS A 411 12.04 38.85 -20.41
CA LYS A 411 11.82 39.78 -21.50
C LYS A 411 12.77 40.99 -21.43
N GLU A 412 13.02 41.51 -20.23
CA GLU A 412 13.90 42.67 -20.02
C GLU A 412 15.37 42.32 -20.21
N CYS A 413 15.79 41.07 -19.87
CA CYS A 413 17.19 40.62 -19.94
C CYS A 413 17.53 39.74 -21.15
N SER A 414 16.57 39.45 -22.05
CA SER A 414 16.85 38.74 -23.29
C SER A 414 17.38 39.70 -24.37
N GLY A 415 18.61 39.47 -24.82
CA GLY A 415 19.25 40.25 -25.86
C GLY A 415 20.27 41.27 -25.33
N ASN A 416 20.90 42.05 -26.26
CA ASN A 416 21.85 43.12 -25.93
C ASN A 416 21.20 44.35 -25.25
N SER A 417 20.21 44.16 -24.41
CA SER A 417 19.50 45.21 -23.74
C SER A 417 20.33 45.74 -22.57
N VAL A 418 20.68 47.00 -22.66
CA VAL A 418 21.44 47.76 -21.64
C VAL A 418 20.63 47.94 -20.33
N VAL A 419 19.39 47.47 -20.28
CA VAL A 419 18.44 47.77 -19.21
C VAL A 419 18.58 46.79 -18.01
N CYS A 420 19.29 45.64 -18.19
CA CYS A 420 19.39 44.65 -17.14
C CYS A 420 20.59 44.89 -16.22
N SER A 421 20.45 45.87 -15.29
CA SER A 421 21.47 46.08 -14.28
C SER A 421 21.43 44.96 -13.22
N LYS A 422 22.57 44.69 -12.59
CA LYS A 422 22.69 43.69 -11.50
C LYS A 422 21.64 43.95 -10.38
N GLN A 423 21.38 45.21 -10.07
CA GLN A 423 20.42 45.59 -9.04
C GLN A 423 18.99 45.19 -9.43
N VAL A 424 18.58 45.40 -10.68
CA VAL A 424 17.25 45.03 -11.18
C VAL A 424 17.08 43.50 -11.14
N ILE A 425 18.14 42.74 -11.56
CA ILE A 425 18.12 41.27 -11.48
C ILE A 425 17.94 40.83 -10.04
N GLU A 426 18.74 41.36 -9.09
CA GLU A 426 18.69 40.96 -7.69
C GLU A 426 17.31 41.28 -7.05
N GLU A 427 16.71 42.43 -7.33
CA GLU A 427 15.38 42.80 -6.84
C GLU A 427 14.29 41.85 -7.40
N LYS A 428 14.31 41.57 -8.70
CA LYS A 428 13.32 40.70 -9.35
C LYS A 428 13.48 39.24 -8.94
N VAL A 429 14.71 38.75 -8.88
CA VAL A 429 14.99 37.38 -8.38
C VAL A 429 14.49 37.24 -6.96
N LYS A 430 14.71 38.20 -6.09
CA LYS A 430 14.19 38.18 -4.71
C LYS A 430 12.66 38.09 -4.68
N LEU A 431 11.97 38.89 -5.51
CA LEU A 431 10.50 38.82 -5.60
C LEU A 431 10.02 37.43 -6.06
N ILE A 432 10.68 36.84 -7.05
CA ILE A 432 10.37 35.49 -7.57
C ILE A 432 10.59 34.46 -6.48
N GLU A 433 11.72 34.50 -5.76
CA GLU A 433 12.04 33.54 -4.70
C GLU A 433 11.08 33.66 -3.51
N ASP A 434 10.81 34.90 -3.03
CA ASP A 434 9.85 35.14 -1.95
C ASP A 434 8.43 34.66 -2.30
N ALA A 435 8.03 34.83 -3.56
CA ALA A 435 6.76 34.33 -4.06
C ALA A 435 6.74 32.80 -4.20
N SER A 436 7.83 32.21 -4.70
CA SER A 436 8.00 30.77 -4.82
C SER A 436 7.97 30.06 -3.47
N GLU A 437 8.62 30.62 -2.44
CA GLU A 437 8.57 30.10 -1.08
C GLU A 437 7.14 30.10 -0.53
N LYS A 438 6.38 31.16 -0.80
CA LYS A 438 4.95 31.22 -0.42
C LYS A 438 4.13 30.17 -1.16
N VAL A 439 4.37 29.92 -2.46
CA VAL A 439 3.71 28.84 -3.22
C VAL A 439 3.99 27.50 -2.55
N PHE A 440 5.26 27.21 -2.21
CA PHE A 440 5.63 25.95 -1.58
C PHE A 440 5.01 25.78 -0.20
N THR A 441 5.02 26.80 0.61
CA THR A 441 4.40 26.81 1.95
C THR A 441 2.89 26.59 1.89
N VAL A 442 2.20 27.24 0.94
CA VAL A 442 0.76 27.05 0.75
C VAL A 442 0.46 25.65 0.27
N LEU A 443 1.21 25.11 -0.69
CA LEU A 443 1.05 23.73 -1.16
C LEU A 443 1.23 22.71 -0.03
N ASP A 444 2.23 22.89 0.84
CA ASP A 444 2.42 22.02 2.00
C ASP A 444 1.27 22.12 3.01
N THR A 445 0.76 23.32 3.22
CA THR A 445 -0.38 23.55 4.10
C THR A 445 -1.65 22.90 3.55
N MET A 446 -1.92 23.08 2.26
CA MET A 446 -3.04 22.44 1.57
C MET A 446 -2.95 20.91 1.67
N LEU A 447 -1.76 20.35 1.44
CA LEU A 447 -1.52 18.90 1.55
C LEU A 447 -1.81 18.38 2.96
N LYS A 448 -1.35 19.11 3.98
CA LYS A 448 -1.62 18.77 5.39
C LYS A 448 -3.12 18.81 5.69
N GLU A 449 -3.82 19.87 5.29
CA GLU A 449 -5.26 20.02 5.48
C GLU A 449 -6.04 18.91 4.77
N LYS A 450 -5.66 18.57 3.51
CA LYS A 450 -6.28 17.48 2.75
C LYS A 450 -6.06 16.13 3.43
N ASN A 451 -4.85 15.84 3.89
CA ASN A 451 -4.54 14.59 4.59
C ASN A 451 -5.33 14.46 5.91
N GLU A 452 -5.52 15.55 6.65
CA GLU A 452 -6.38 15.55 7.84
C GLU A 452 -7.85 15.25 7.48
N MET A 453 -8.35 15.74 6.34
CA MET A 453 -9.69 15.43 5.84
C MET A 453 -9.80 13.95 5.44
N ILE A 454 -8.84 13.43 4.69
CA ILE A 454 -8.78 12.00 4.28
C ILE A 454 -8.78 11.10 5.53
N MET A 455 -7.94 11.42 6.52
CA MET A 455 -7.86 10.62 7.76
C MET A 455 -9.17 10.61 8.54
N LYS A 456 -9.90 11.73 8.60
CA LYS A 456 -11.22 11.78 9.23
C LYS A 456 -12.24 10.88 8.52
N VAL A 457 -12.24 10.89 7.19
CA VAL A 457 -13.13 10.04 6.38
C VAL A 457 -12.74 8.57 6.52
N ALA A 458 -11.45 8.25 6.43
CA ALA A 458 -10.93 6.91 6.60
C ALA A 458 -11.29 6.33 7.97
N THR A 459 -11.10 7.10 9.04
CA THR A 459 -11.47 6.69 10.40
C THR A 459 -12.96 6.38 10.50
N LYS A 460 -13.82 7.23 9.94
CA LYS A 460 -15.27 7.00 9.95
C LYS A 460 -15.67 5.75 9.18
N ASN A 461 -15.04 5.47 8.03
CA ASN A 461 -15.43 4.36 7.16
C ASN A 461 -14.82 3.02 7.55
N LEU A 462 -13.69 3.01 8.25
CA LEU A 462 -12.96 1.79 8.63
C LEU A 462 -13.24 1.33 10.08
N PHE A 463 -13.77 2.22 10.93
CA PHE A 463 -13.98 1.94 12.35
C PHE A 463 -15.45 2.09 12.82
N ASN A 464 -16.37 2.49 11.93
CA ASN A 464 -17.82 2.37 12.08
C ASN A 464 -18.36 1.29 11.13
#